data_a821d3679522daf31b2a87e8fd3e2c38
#
_entry.id   a821d3679522daf31b2a87e8fd3e2c38
#
_cell.length_a   1.000
_cell.length_b   1.000
_cell.length_c   1.000
_cell.angle_alpha   90.00
_cell.angle_beta   90.00
_cell.angle_gamma   90.00
#
_symmetry.space_group_name_H-M   'P 1'
#
loop_
_entity.id
_entity.type
_entity.pdbx_description
1 polymer ?
#
loop_
_entity_poly.entity_id
_entity_poly.type
_entity_poly.pdbx_seq_one_letter_code
_entity_poly.pdbx_strand_id
1 'polypeptide(L)'
;MAMTRPSSPTATTGSAQRIDTQTAAFAGWLTSAFVWMFLALALTGVVGWFTLTNQVILERVTGLYLPIIIVQLVIGFGLGLAITRISATVATLLFFVYAASMGATIAVIIHAMGYSTTTVVSAAAAAGGMFGGAAIYGLVTRRNLATMAGYLVMALIGIFIASVVSIFIGWEMLNFVISVVGVVIFTGLTAYTVQQIATGRLAAWLGPDKGAIFGAFQLYLNAINLFLYMLRIFGSSR
;
A
#
# COMPACT_ATOMS: atom_id res chain seq x y z
N MET A 1 -14.82 66.12 -22.58
CA MET A 1 -13.54 65.45 -22.28
C MET A 1 -13.87 64.17 -21.51
N ALA A 2 -14.05 63.05 -22.19
CA ALA A 2 -14.50 61.76 -21.61
C ALA A 2 -13.25 60.93 -21.27
N MET A 3 -13.04 60.70 -19.98
CA MET A 3 -11.99 59.77 -19.50
C MET A 3 -12.43 58.32 -19.71
N THR A 4 -11.81 57.63 -20.68
CA THR A 4 -11.90 56.20 -20.83
C THR A 4 -11.04 55.54 -19.75
N ARG A 5 -11.70 54.80 -18.81
CA ARG A 5 -11.01 53.91 -17.87
C ARG A 5 -10.42 52.71 -18.67
N PRO A 6 -9.15 52.37 -18.50
CA PRO A 6 -8.63 51.11 -19.07
C PRO A 6 -9.21 49.94 -18.27
N SER A 7 -9.85 49.00 -18.97
CA SER A 7 -10.30 47.74 -18.46
C SER A 7 -9.06 46.89 -18.11
N SER A 8 -8.94 46.50 -16.83
CA SER A 8 -7.90 45.59 -16.35
C SER A 8 -8.19 44.13 -16.70
N PRO A 9 -7.44 43.48 -17.60
CA PRO A 9 -7.67 42.07 -17.99
C PRO A 9 -6.82 41.05 -17.21
N THR A 10 -6.33 41.36 -16.00
CA THR A 10 -5.31 40.54 -15.33
C THR A 10 -5.78 39.54 -14.28
N ALA A 11 -7.07 39.55 -13.90
CA ALA A 11 -7.54 38.68 -12.83
C ALA A 11 -7.90 37.24 -13.28
N THR A 12 -8.34 37.05 -14.52
CA THR A 12 -8.79 35.74 -15.05
C THR A 12 -7.63 34.83 -15.47
N THR A 13 -6.55 35.38 -15.96
CA THR A 13 -5.37 34.59 -16.40
C THR A 13 -4.60 34.00 -15.21
N GLY A 14 -4.55 34.70 -14.10
CA GLY A 14 -3.85 34.23 -12.90
C GLY A 14 -4.60 33.08 -12.17
N SER A 15 -5.92 33.05 -12.25
CA SER A 15 -6.70 31.95 -11.64
C SER A 15 -6.62 30.66 -12.47
N ALA A 16 -6.71 30.74 -13.79
CA ALA A 16 -6.56 29.60 -14.68
C ALA A 16 -5.15 28.97 -14.55
N GLN A 17 -4.11 29.80 -14.57
CA GLN A 17 -2.73 29.33 -14.44
C GLN A 17 -2.42 28.71 -13.06
N ARG A 18 -3.06 29.16 -11.98
CA ARG A 18 -2.96 28.51 -10.65
C ARG A 18 -3.66 27.17 -10.60
N ILE A 19 -4.81 27.02 -11.25
CA ILE A 19 -5.53 25.75 -11.33
C ILE A 19 -4.72 24.72 -12.12
N ASP A 20 -4.13 25.13 -13.25
CA ASP A 20 -3.31 24.24 -14.09
C ASP A 20 -2.04 23.78 -13.36
N THR A 21 -1.36 24.67 -12.64
CA THR A 21 -0.17 24.33 -11.85
C THR A 21 -0.50 23.41 -10.66
N GLN A 22 -1.63 23.61 -10.00
CA GLN A 22 -2.06 22.71 -8.93
C GLN A 22 -2.41 21.34 -9.46
N THR A 23 -3.16 21.26 -10.55
CA THR A 23 -3.54 19.97 -11.17
C THR A 23 -2.32 19.18 -11.64
N ALA A 24 -1.34 19.85 -12.24
CA ALA A 24 -0.07 19.23 -12.64
C ALA A 24 0.75 18.73 -11.45
N ALA A 25 0.77 19.48 -10.34
CA ALA A 25 1.46 19.07 -9.12
C ALA A 25 0.80 17.83 -8.49
N PHE A 26 -0.53 17.78 -8.43
CA PHE A 26 -1.27 16.61 -7.90
C PHE A 26 -1.03 15.36 -8.75
N ALA A 27 -1.04 15.48 -10.08
CA ALA A 27 -0.72 14.38 -10.98
C ALA A 27 0.72 13.88 -10.77
N GLY A 28 1.68 14.78 -10.54
CA GLY A 28 3.07 14.43 -10.26
C GLY A 28 3.25 13.62 -8.97
N TRP A 29 2.58 14.01 -7.89
CA TRP A 29 2.67 13.28 -6.60
C TRP A 29 2.05 11.89 -6.68
N LEU A 30 0.90 11.75 -7.35
CA LEU A 30 0.25 10.48 -7.56
C LEU A 30 1.14 9.55 -8.39
N THR A 31 1.66 10.03 -9.51
CA THR A 31 2.57 9.26 -10.37
C THR A 31 3.81 8.82 -9.59
N SER A 32 4.43 9.73 -8.82
CA SER A 32 5.59 9.41 -8.00
C SER A 32 5.28 8.31 -6.97
N ALA A 33 4.15 8.40 -6.27
CA ALA A 33 3.75 7.40 -5.29
C ALA A 33 3.55 6.02 -5.93
N PHE A 34 2.89 5.95 -7.10
CA PHE A 34 2.73 4.69 -7.83
C PHE A 34 4.06 4.13 -8.33
N VAL A 35 4.97 4.96 -8.84
CA VAL A 35 6.30 4.52 -9.30
C VAL A 35 7.08 3.90 -8.13
N TRP A 36 7.15 4.56 -6.98
CA TRP A 36 7.81 4.03 -5.79
C TRP A 36 7.18 2.72 -5.31
N MET A 37 5.85 2.63 -5.31
CA MET A 37 5.12 1.42 -4.95
C MET A 37 5.45 0.26 -5.91
N PHE A 38 5.42 0.49 -7.23
CA PHE A 38 5.71 -0.56 -8.21
C PHE A 38 7.17 -1.02 -8.14
N LEU A 39 8.12 -0.11 -7.90
CA LEU A 39 9.52 -0.48 -7.68
C LEU A 39 9.68 -1.37 -6.43
N ALA A 40 8.97 -1.05 -5.35
CA ALA A 40 8.98 -1.85 -4.14
C ALA A 40 8.30 -3.22 -4.35
N LEU A 41 7.19 -3.29 -5.08
CA LEU A 41 6.54 -4.57 -5.45
C LEU A 41 7.45 -5.42 -6.34
N ALA A 42 8.12 -4.80 -7.32
CA ALA A 42 9.09 -5.50 -8.17
C ALA A 42 10.24 -6.07 -7.34
N LEU A 43 10.81 -5.28 -6.42
CA LEU A 43 11.84 -5.75 -5.50
C LEU A 43 11.35 -6.92 -4.64
N THR A 44 10.13 -6.82 -4.08
CA THR A 44 9.50 -7.92 -3.32
C THR A 44 9.40 -9.19 -4.17
N GLY A 45 8.96 -9.07 -5.42
CA GLY A 45 8.86 -10.20 -6.35
C GLY A 45 10.21 -10.81 -6.68
N VAL A 46 11.22 -10.00 -6.99
CA VAL A 46 12.58 -10.46 -7.29
C VAL A 46 13.21 -11.17 -6.10
N VAL A 47 13.14 -10.56 -4.89
CA VAL A 47 13.69 -11.18 -3.67
C VAL A 47 12.93 -12.45 -3.33
N GLY A 48 11.60 -12.47 -3.45
CA GLY A 48 10.78 -13.66 -3.20
C GLY A 48 11.13 -14.79 -4.15
N TRP A 49 11.24 -14.51 -5.46
CA TRP A 49 11.63 -15.51 -6.45
C TRP A 49 13.04 -16.04 -6.20
N PHE A 50 14.01 -15.16 -5.93
CA PHE A 50 15.38 -15.56 -5.64
C PHE A 50 15.47 -16.42 -4.37
N THR A 51 14.71 -16.09 -3.33
CA THR A 51 14.64 -16.89 -2.11
C THR A 51 14.04 -18.27 -2.36
N LEU A 52 12.98 -18.38 -3.17
CA LEU A 52 12.34 -19.67 -3.50
C LEU A 52 13.22 -20.58 -4.36
N THR A 53 14.04 -20.01 -5.24
CA THR A 53 14.89 -20.78 -6.16
C THR A 53 16.22 -21.21 -5.54
N ASN A 54 16.63 -20.63 -4.40
CA ASN A 54 17.87 -20.94 -3.72
C ASN A 54 17.63 -21.59 -2.36
N GLN A 55 17.82 -22.90 -2.28
CA GLN A 55 17.58 -23.68 -1.06
C GLN A 55 18.36 -23.18 0.16
N VAL A 56 19.64 -22.82 -0.01
CA VAL A 56 20.49 -22.33 1.08
C VAL A 56 19.93 -21.01 1.66
N ILE A 57 19.44 -20.12 0.81
CA ILE A 57 18.84 -18.86 1.23
C ILE A 57 17.50 -19.13 1.91
N LEU A 58 16.67 -19.99 1.33
CA LEU A 58 15.37 -20.35 1.89
C LEU A 58 15.49 -20.91 3.31
N GLU A 59 16.43 -21.84 3.53
CA GLU A 59 16.70 -22.42 4.86
C GLU A 59 17.16 -21.35 5.86
N ARG A 60 18.08 -20.47 5.46
CA ARG A 60 18.53 -19.36 6.32
C ARG A 60 17.40 -18.39 6.67
N VAL A 61 16.61 -18.00 5.68
CA VAL A 61 15.47 -17.09 5.89
C VAL A 61 14.41 -17.75 6.77
N THR A 62 14.16 -19.05 6.59
CA THR A 62 13.25 -19.83 7.45
C THR A 62 13.75 -19.87 8.89
N GLY A 63 15.04 -20.06 9.11
CA GLY A 63 15.65 -20.03 10.46
C GLY A 63 15.60 -18.63 11.12
N LEU A 64 15.58 -17.56 10.31
CA LEU A 64 15.47 -16.17 10.77
C LEU A 64 14.07 -15.60 10.64
N TYR A 65 13.03 -16.42 10.44
CA TYR A 65 11.66 -15.96 10.15
C TYR A 65 11.11 -15.02 11.23
N LEU A 66 11.21 -15.40 12.51
CA LEU A 66 10.74 -14.57 13.62
C LEU A 66 11.49 -13.23 13.74
N PRO A 67 12.85 -13.19 13.74
CA PRO A 67 13.58 -11.92 13.69
C PRO A 67 13.17 -11.02 12.51
N ILE A 68 12.97 -11.59 11.32
CA ILE A 68 12.56 -10.82 10.13
C ILE A 68 11.17 -10.19 10.34
N ILE A 69 10.20 -10.94 10.88
CA ILE A 69 8.87 -10.40 11.19
C ILE A 69 8.95 -9.28 12.22
N ILE A 70 9.76 -9.44 13.26
CA ILE A 70 9.93 -8.39 14.29
C ILE A 70 10.49 -7.12 13.64
N VAL A 71 11.53 -7.24 12.80
CA VAL A 71 12.10 -6.09 12.07
C VAL A 71 11.06 -5.45 11.15
N GLN A 72 10.26 -6.24 10.45
CA GLN A 72 9.16 -5.74 9.60
C GLN A 72 8.13 -4.97 10.42
N LEU A 73 7.72 -5.48 11.58
CA LEU A 73 6.79 -4.77 12.46
C LEU A 73 7.39 -3.44 12.94
N VAL A 74 8.67 -3.45 13.35
CA VAL A 74 9.37 -2.23 13.79
C VAL A 74 9.46 -1.21 12.64
N ILE A 75 9.83 -1.63 11.44
CA ILE A 75 9.90 -0.72 10.28
C ILE A 75 8.49 -0.25 9.89
N GLY A 76 7.52 -1.14 9.80
CA GLY A 76 6.16 -0.83 9.37
C GLY A 76 5.47 0.19 10.28
N PHE A 77 5.47 -0.06 11.59
CA PHE A 77 4.93 0.89 12.56
C PHE A 77 5.84 2.10 12.74
N GLY A 78 7.16 1.87 12.79
CA GLY A 78 8.16 2.91 12.98
C GLY A 78 8.11 3.96 11.87
N LEU A 79 7.98 3.54 10.62
CA LEU A 79 7.85 4.45 9.49
C LEU A 79 6.59 5.30 9.60
N GLY A 80 5.45 4.71 9.96
CA GLY A 80 4.21 5.44 10.19
C GLY A 80 4.31 6.48 11.33
N LEU A 81 4.93 6.12 12.44
CA LEU A 81 5.05 6.98 13.62
C LEU A 81 6.17 8.03 13.48
N ALA A 82 7.26 7.68 12.81
CA ALA A 82 8.44 8.54 12.70
C ALA A 82 8.50 9.37 11.41
N ILE A 83 7.55 9.23 10.48
CA ILE A 83 7.59 9.86 9.15
C ILE A 83 7.78 11.39 9.22
N THR A 84 7.21 12.04 10.22
CA THR A 84 7.37 13.48 10.42
C THR A 84 8.78 13.87 10.87
N ARG A 85 9.51 12.96 11.53
CA ARG A 85 10.82 13.21 12.15
C ARG A 85 12.00 12.76 11.30
N ILE A 86 11.81 11.84 10.36
CA ILE A 86 12.87 11.31 9.50
C ILE A 86 12.92 12.05 8.16
N SER A 87 14.07 11.99 7.47
CA SER A 87 14.21 12.53 6.12
C SER A 87 13.52 11.64 5.07
N ALA A 88 13.19 12.20 3.90
CA ALA A 88 12.63 11.45 2.78
C ALA A 88 13.55 10.29 2.35
N THR A 89 14.88 10.52 2.33
CA THR A 89 15.87 9.49 1.99
C THR A 89 15.83 8.31 2.97
N VAL A 90 15.78 8.57 4.27
CA VAL A 90 15.69 7.52 5.30
C VAL A 90 14.37 6.76 5.16
N ALA A 91 13.25 7.45 4.94
CA ALA A 91 11.96 6.81 4.70
C ALA A 91 11.98 5.88 3.49
N THR A 92 12.61 6.33 2.39
CA THR A 92 12.77 5.52 1.16
C THR A 92 13.62 4.28 1.42
N LEU A 93 14.76 4.41 2.09
CA LEU A 93 15.62 3.28 2.42
C LEU A 93 14.89 2.25 3.30
N LEU A 94 14.21 2.70 4.36
CA LEU A 94 13.41 1.82 5.22
C LEU A 94 12.29 1.12 4.45
N PHE A 95 11.64 1.83 3.53
CA PHE A 95 10.60 1.25 2.68
C PHE A 95 11.16 0.12 1.79
N PHE A 96 12.30 0.32 1.14
CA PHE A 96 12.91 -0.73 0.31
C PHE A 96 13.47 -1.90 1.13
N VAL A 97 14.04 -1.66 2.30
CA VAL A 97 14.44 -2.72 3.25
C VAL A 97 13.22 -3.54 3.67
N TYR A 98 12.11 -2.87 3.98
CA TYR A 98 10.83 -3.53 4.27
C TYR A 98 10.35 -4.37 3.09
N ALA A 99 10.35 -3.82 1.87
CA ALA A 99 9.89 -4.50 0.67
C ALA A 99 10.75 -5.74 0.35
N ALA A 100 12.06 -5.66 0.49
CA ALA A 100 12.97 -6.78 0.31
C ALA A 100 12.72 -7.88 1.36
N SER A 101 12.61 -7.51 2.63
CA SER A 101 12.31 -8.46 3.71
C SER A 101 10.94 -9.12 3.53
N MET A 102 9.94 -8.38 3.02
CA MET A 102 8.61 -8.93 2.74
C MET A 102 8.66 -9.97 1.61
N GLY A 103 9.49 -9.77 0.58
CA GLY A 103 9.71 -10.77 -0.47
C GLY A 103 10.23 -12.08 0.10
N ALA A 104 11.22 -12.01 0.98
CA ALA A 104 11.77 -13.19 1.67
C ALA A 104 10.71 -13.89 2.55
N THR A 105 9.91 -13.11 3.31
CA THR A 105 8.81 -13.65 4.14
C THR A 105 7.75 -14.34 3.30
N ILE A 106 7.33 -13.75 2.18
CA ILE A 106 6.34 -14.35 1.26
C ILE A 106 6.87 -15.66 0.68
N ALA A 107 8.16 -15.74 0.34
CA ALA A 107 8.79 -16.96 -0.14
C ALA A 107 8.68 -18.10 0.89
N VAL A 108 8.98 -17.81 2.17
CA VAL A 108 8.83 -18.81 3.25
C VAL A 108 7.38 -19.25 3.39
N ILE A 109 6.40 -18.32 3.34
CA ILE A 109 4.97 -18.65 3.41
C ILE A 109 4.55 -19.56 2.24
N ILE A 110 4.94 -19.22 1.00
CA ILE A 110 4.64 -20.02 -0.20
C ILE A 110 5.20 -21.44 -0.06
N HIS A 111 6.45 -21.55 0.37
CA HIS A 111 7.13 -22.83 0.56
C HIS A 111 6.47 -23.65 1.68
N ALA A 112 6.27 -23.07 2.85
CA ALA A 112 5.72 -23.76 4.02
C ALA A 112 4.26 -24.24 3.82
N MET A 113 3.48 -23.48 3.05
CA MET A 113 2.08 -23.84 2.73
C MET A 113 1.97 -24.72 1.48
N GLY A 114 3.06 -24.99 0.76
CA GLY A 114 3.05 -25.78 -0.46
C GLY A 114 2.21 -25.16 -1.59
N TYR A 115 2.11 -23.82 -1.64
CA TYR A 115 1.31 -23.16 -2.68
C TYR A 115 1.94 -23.34 -4.07
N SER A 116 1.11 -23.77 -5.02
CA SER A 116 1.54 -23.92 -6.41
C SER A 116 1.76 -22.56 -7.08
N THR A 117 2.58 -22.54 -8.12
CA THR A 117 2.78 -21.34 -8.96
C THR A 117 1.45 -20.80 -9.49
N THR A 118 0.50 -21.68 -9.89
CA THR A 118 -0.82 -21.27 -10.36
C THR A 118 -1.60 -20.53 -9.27
N THR A 119 -1.56 -21.03 -8.02
CA THR A 119 -2.19 -20.36 -6.87
C THR A 119 -1.62 -18.96 -6.65
N VAL A 120 -0.29 -18.84 -6.69
CA VAL A 120 0.41 -17.57 -6.50
C VAL A 120 0.05 -16.57 -7.61
N VAL A 121 0.08 -17.00 -8.87
CA VAL A 121 -0.26 -16.13 -10.03
C VAL A 121 -1.72 -15.72 -9.98
N SER A 122 -2.64 -16.64 -9.67
CA SER A 122 -4.07 -16.32 -9.55
C SER A 122 -4.35 -15.33 -8.42
N ALA A 123 -3.69 -15.52 -7.26
CA ALA A 123 -3.77 -14.58 -6.14
C ALA A 123 -3.23 -13.19 -6.50
N ALA A 124 -2.09 -13.14 -7.21
CA ALA A 124 -1.51 -11.88 -7.65
C ALA A 124 -2.41 -11.16 -8.68
N ALA A 125 -2.98 -11.88 -9.63
CA ALA A 125 -3.91 -11.32 -10.62
C ALA A 125 -5.19 -10.78 -9.95
N ALA A 126 -5.79 -11.54 -9.03
CA ALA A 126 -6.97 -11.13 -8.29
C ALA A 126 -6.68 -9.90 -7.40
N ALA A 127 -5.58 -9.91 -6.65
CA ALA A 127 -5.18 -8.78 -5.81
C ALA A 127 -4.90 -7.52 -6.67
N GLY A 128 -4.21 -7.68 -7.79
CA GLY A 128 -3.94 -6.59 -8.75
C GLY A 128 -5.22 -6.01 -9.34
N GLY A 129 -6.19 -6.86 -9.72
CA GLY A 129 -7.50 -6.42 -10.20
C GLY A 129 -8.31 -5.66 -9.15
N MET A 130 -8.34 -6.18 -7.91
CA MET A 130 -9.01 -5.51 -6.79
C MET A 130 -8.34 -4.17 -6.43
N PHE A 131 -7.00 -4.16 -6.37
CA PHE A 131 -6.23 -2.95 -6.14
C PHE A 131 -6.49 -1.91 -7.24
N GLY A 132 -6.40 -2.31 -8.50
CA GLY A 132 -6.64 -1.43 -9.66
C GLY A 132 -8.07 -0.84 -9.65
N GLY A 133 -9.07 -1.68 -9.43
CA GLY A 133 -10.47 -1.23 -9.30
C GLY A 133 -10.67 -0.25 -8.15
N ALA A 134 -10.09 -0.54 -6.97
CA ALA A 134 -10.13 0.34 -5.81
C ALA A 134 -9.40 1.68 -6.07
N ALA A 135 -8.25 1.64 -6.75
CA ALA A 135 -7.49 2.82 -7.12
C ALA A 135 -8.29 3.73 -8.06
N ILE A 136 -8.90 3.16 -9.11
CA ILE A 136 -9.77 3.90 -10.04
C ILE A 136 -10.95 4.52 -9.28
N TYR A 137 -11.61 3.74 -8.41
CA TYR A 137 -12.70 4.26 -7.59
C TYR A 137 -12.26 5.43 -6.70
N GLY A 138 -11.09 5.31 -6.06
CA GLY A 138 -10.52 6.37 -5.21
C GLY A 138 -10.23 7.67 -5.98
N LEU A 139 -9.85 7.56 -7.26
CA LEU A 139 -9.60 8.71 -8.13
C LEU A 139 -10.89 9.40 -8.61
N VAL A 140 -11.91 8.61 -8.97
CA VAL A 140 -13.11 9.11 -9.64
C VAL A 140 -14.19 9.54 -8.64
N THR A 141 -14.22 8.94 -7.43
CA THR A 141 -15.28 9.20 -6.46
C THR A 141 -15.25 10.63 -5.95
N ARG A 142 -16.44 11.27 -5.94
CA ARG A 142 -16.64 12.60 -5.35
C ARG A 142 -16.93 12.54 -3.85
N ARG A 143 -17.16 11.34 -3.30
CA ARG A 143 -17.42 11.16 -1.86
C ARG A 143 -16.12 11.29 -1.09
N ASN A 144 -16.17 11.95 0.06
CA ASN A 144 -15.02 12.01 0.97
C ASN A 144 -14.87 10.67 1.69
N LEU A 145 -13.84 9.90 1.31
CA LEU A 145 -13.56 8.59 1.91
C LEU A 145 -12.92 8.69 3.31
N ALA A 146 -12.53 9.89 3.76
CA ALA A 146 -11.93 10.06 5.10
C ALA A 146 -12.87 9.64 6.23
N THR A 147 -14.19 9.86 6.08
CA THR A 147 -15.19 9.41 7.06
C THR A 147 -15.20 7.89 7.20
N MET A 148 -15.01 7.18 6.08
CA MET A 148 -14.99 5.71 6.03
C MET A 148 -13.67 5.15 6.56
N ALA A 149 -12.57 5.90 6.42
CA ALA A 149 -11.24 5.47 6.83
C ALA A 149 -11.15 5.14 8.32
N GLY A 150 -11.82 5.91 9.19
CA GLY A 150 -11.86 5.62 10.62
C GLY A 150 -12.45 4.24 10.92
N TYR A 151 -13.56 3.89 10.26
CA TYR A 151 -14.18 2.56 10.41
C TYR A 151 -13.29 1.45 9.85
N LEU A 152 -12.61 1.69 8.72
CA LEU A 152 -11.70 0.72 8.12
C LEU A 152 -10.46 0.47 9.00
N VAL A 153 -9.93 1.50 9.66
CA VAL A 153 -8.83 1.35 10.62
C VAL A 153 -9.28 0.58 11.87
N MET A 154 -10.48 0.84 12.40
CA MET A 154 -11.04 0.04 13.49
C MET A 154 -11.23 -1.43 13.09
N ALA A 155 -11.75 -1.67 11.88
CA ALA A 155 -11.90 -3.02 11.33
C ALA A 155 -10.54 -3.70 11.12
N LEU A 156 -9.50 -2.95 10.71
CA LEU A 156 -8.13 -3.44 10.59
C LEU A 156 -7.56 -3.91 11.94
N ILE A 157 -7.79 -3.14 13.01
CA ILE A 157 -7.40 -3.54 14.37
C ILE A 157 -8.15 -4.82 14.79
N GLY A 158 -9.46 -4.88 14.51
CA GLY A 158 -10.29 -6.05 14.81
C GLY A 158 -9.80 -7.31 14.08
N ILE A 159 -9.48 -7.20 12.78
CA ILE A 159 -8.98 -8.33 12.01
C ILE A 159 -7.56 -8.75 12.45
N PHE A 160 -6.74 -7.81 12.88
CA PHE A 160 -5.43 -8.11 13.45
C PHE A 160 -5.56 -8.95 14.73
N ILE A 161 -6.44 -8.53 15.65
CA ILE A 161 -6.73 -9.29 16.88
C ILE A 161 -7.30 -10.66 16.53
N ALA A 162 -8.28 -10.75 15.61
CA ALA A 162 -8.86 -12.00 15.17
C ALA A 162 -7.80 -12.93 14.53
N SER A 163 -6.85 -12.39 13.78
CA SER A 163 -5.73 -13.15 13.20
C SER A 163 -4.81 -13.73 14.27
N VAL A 164 -4.50 -12.96 15.31
CA VAL A 164 -3.71 -13.47 16.45
C VAL A 164 -4.46 -14.58 17.18
N VAL A 165 -5.74 -14.39 17.44
CA VAL A 165 -6.59 -15.39 18.11
C VAL A 165 -6.71 -16.67 17.26
N SER A 166 -6.78 -16.54 15.92
CA SER A 166 -6.92 -17.69 15.02
C SER A 166 -5.69 -18.61 15.04
N ILE A 167 -4.51 -18.09 15.39
CA ILE A 167 -3.29 -18.90 15.54
C ILE A 167 -3.44 -19.92 16.67
N PHE A 168 -4.14 -19.55 17.76
CA PHE A 168 -4.34 -20.42 18.91
C PHE A 168 -5.52 -21.39 18.73
N ILE A 169 -6.54 -20.98 17.98
CA ILE A 169 -7.75 -21.80 17.76
C ILE A 169 -7.53 -22.80 16.62
N GLY A 170 -6.74 -22.47 15.60
CA GLY A 170 -6.46 -23.33 14.45
C GLY A 170 -7.67 -23.62 13.55
N TRP A 171 -8.74 -22.82 13.62
CA TRP A 171 -9.97 -23.04 12.89
C TRP A 171 -9.91 -22.48 11.46
N GLU A 172 -9.91 -23.36 10.46
CA GLU A 172 -9.77 -22.98 9.04
C GLU A 172 -10.86 -22.04 8.55
N MET A 173 -12.11 -22.27 8.99
CA MET A 173 -13.25 -21.41 8.62
C MET A 173 -13.05 -19.96 9.13
N LEU A 174 -12.50 -19.79 10.33
CA LEU A 174 -12.17 -18.48 10.86
C LEU A 174 -11.10 -17.78 10.00
N ASN A 175 -10.07 -18.52 9.59
CA ASN A 175 -9.02 -18.01 8.72
C ASN A 175 -9.56 -17.58 7.35
N PHE A 176 -10.51 -18.32 6.79
CA PHE A 176 -11.17 -17.96 5.54
C PHE A 176 -11.98 -16.65 5.69
N VAL A 177 -12.80 -16.55 6.74
CA VAL A 177 -13.61 -15.36 7.04
C VAL A 177 -12.71 -14.14 7.24
N ILE A 178 -11.62 -14.27 8.01
CA ILE A 178 -10.61 -13.22 8.20
C ILE A 178 -10.06 -12.76 6.85
N SER A 179 -9.79 -13.71 5.94
CA SER A 179 -9.24 -13.38 4.63
C SER A 179 -10.22 -12.59 3.76
N VAL A 180 -11.48 -13.00 3.71
CA VAL A 180 -12.53 -12.31 2.96
C VAL A 180 -12.77 -10.90 3.50
N VAL A 181 -12.89 -10.76 4.82
CA VAL A 181 -13.05 -9.44 5.47
C VAL A 181 -11.82 -8.56 5.25
N GLY A 182 -10.61 -9.15 5.31
CA GLY A 182 -9.36 -8.47 5.02
C GLY A 182 -9.31 -7.89 3.61
N VAL A 183 -9.74 -8.64 2.61
CA VAL A 183 -9.84 -8.17 1.22
C VAL A 183 -10.74 -6.93 1.13
N VAL A 184 -11.90 -6.94 1.77
CA VAL A 184 -12.82 -5.79 1.77
C VAL A 184 -12.18 -4.56 2.42
N ILE A 185 -11.54 -4.74 3.58
CA ILE A 185 -10.87 -3.66 4.31
C ILE A 185 -9.75 -3.04 3.47
N PHE A 186 -8.83 -3.86 2.93
CA PHE A 186 -7.68 -3.35 2.19
C PHE A 186 -8.07 -2.77 0.83
N THR A 187 -9.14 -3.25 0.21
CA THR A 187 -9.75 -2.62 -0.98
C THR A 187 -10.25 -1.22 -0.64
N GLY A 188 -10.98 -1.06 0.46
CA GLY A 188 -11.43 0.25 0.93
C GLY A 188 -10.29 1.19 1.31
N LEU A 189 -9.26 0.68 2.02
CA LEU A 189 -8.06 1.45 2.37
C LEU A 189 -7.27 1.87 1.13
N THR A 190 -7.21 1.04 0.09
CA THR A 190 -6.58 1.41 -1.19
C THR A 190 -7.27 2.61 -1.82
N ALA A 191 -8.60 2.57 -1.96
CA ALA A 191 -9.37 3.68 -2.50
C ALA A 191 -9.16 4.98 -1.68
N TYR A 192 -9.18 4.88 -0.35
CA TYR A 192 -8.92 6.00 0.53
C TYR A 192 -7.51 6.57 0.38
N THR A 193 -6.47 5.70 0.36
CA THR A 193 -5.08 6.14 0.22
C THR A 193 -4.85 6.83 -1.13
N VAL A 194 -5.39 6.27 -2.21
CA VAL A 194 -5.33 6.90 -3.54
C VAL A 194 -5.99 8.28 -3.51
N GLN A 195 -7.16 8.40 -2.91
CA GLN A 195 -7.85 9.70 -2.77
C GLN A 195 -7.01 10.69 -1.95
N GLN A 196 -6.36 10.26 -0.85
CA GLN A 196 -5.49 11.13 -0.05
C GLN A 196 -4.31 11.68 -0.84
N ILE A 197 -3.68 10.84 -1.68
CA ILE A 197 -2.56 11.25 -2.52
C ILE A 197 -3.07 12.20 -3.60
N ALA A 198 -4.14 11.82 -4.32
CA ALA A 198 -4.70 12.59 -5.42
C ALA A 198 -5.24 13.97 -4.99
N THR A 199 -5.73 14.08 -3.76
CA THR A 199 -6.17 15.37 -3.20
C THR A 199 -5.03 16.18 -2.55
N GLY A 200 -3.80 15.69 -2.60
CA GLY A 200 -2.64 16.37 -2.03
C GLY A 200 -2.60 16.44 -0.50
N ARG A 201 -3.48 15.73 0.22
CA ARG A 201 -3.51 15.75 1.70
C ARG A 201 -2.19 15.30 2.33
N LEU A 202 -1.59 14.25 1.78
CA LEU A 202 -0.29 13.77 2.28
C LEU A 202 0.83 14.76 2.01
N ALA A 203 0.83 15.40 0.83
CA ALA A 203 1.82 16.41 0.49
C ALA A 203 1.64 17.69 1.34
N ALA A 204 0.41 18.09 1.64
CA ALA A 204 0.13 19.20 2.53
C ALA A 204 0.60 18.94 3.98
N TRP A 205 0.52 17.69 4.44
CA TRP A 205 0.94 17.32 5.80
C TRP A 205 2.44 17.10 5.93
N LEU A 206 3.08 16.40 4.98
CA LEU A 206 4.45 15.91 5.08
C LEU A 206 5.44 16.63 4.16
N GLY A 207 4.94 17.49 3.27
CA GLY A 207 5.67 17.98 2.10
C GLY A 207 5.60 17.01 0.92
N PRO A 208 5.95 17.47 -0.31
CA PRO A 208 5.75 16.71 -1.54
C PRO A 208 6.50 15.39 -1.54
N ASP A 209 7.80 15.39 -1.23
CA ASP A 209 8.64 14.19 -1.31
C ASP A 209 8.25 13.13 -0.29
N LYS A 210 8.14 13.51 0.98
CA LYS A 210 7.74 12.59 2.05
C LYS A 210 6.30 12.10 1.87
N GLY A 211 5.40 12.96 1.40
CA GLY A 211 4.01 12.62 1.11
C GLY A 211 3.91 11.55 0.03
N ALA A 212 4.69 11.67 -1.05
CA ALA A 212 4.74 10.67 -2.12
C ALA A 212 5.29 9.33 -1.63
N ILE A 213 6.40 9.33 -0.87
CA ILE A 213 7.02 8.11 -0.34
C ILE A 213 6.10 7.42 0.68
N PHE A 214 5.49 8.19 1.58
CA PHE A 214 4.57 7.63 2.59
C PHE A 214 3.29 7.09 1.94
N GLY A 215 2.76 7.79 0.94
CA GLY A 215 1.64 7.30 0.14
C GLY A 215 1.99 6.02 -0.61
N ALA A 216 3.18 5.94 -1.21
CA ALA A 216 3.69 4.74 -1.86
C ALA A 216 3.79 3.56 -0.88
N PHE A 217 4.31 3.80 0.31
CA PHE A 217 4.40 2.78 1.37
C PHE A 217 3.02 2.28 1.80
N GLN A 218 2.04 3.16 2.00
CA GLN A 218 0.67 2.77 2.34
C GLN A 218 0.02 1.96 1.21
N LEU A 219 0.17 2.39 -0.05
CA LEU A 219 -0.34 1.64 -1.22
C LEU A 219 0.32 0.27 -1.34
N TYR A 220 1.64 0.21 -1.11
CA TYR A 220 2.38 -1.05 -1.09
C TYR A 220 1.84 -2.01 -0.01
N LEU A 221 1.64 -1.53 1.23
CA LEU A 221 1.07 -2.34 2.30
C LEU A 221 -0.33 -2.87 1.93
N ASN A 222 -1.17 -2.02 1.34
CA ASN A 222 -2.50 -2.44 0.89
C ASN A 222 -2.41 -3.52 -0.20
N ALA A 223 -1.54 -3.35 -1.20
CA ALA A 223 -1.35 -4.32 -2.28
C ALA A 223 -0.83 -5.67 -1.76
N ILE A 224 0.17 -5.66 -0.90
CA ILE A 224 0.74 -6.89 -0.30
C ILE A 224 -0.28 -7.61 0.58
N ASN A 225 -1.05 -6.88 1.40
CA ASN A 225 -2.08 -7.52 2.23
C ASN A 225 -3.22 -8.10 1.38
N LEU A 226 -3.66 -7.41 0.32
CA LEU A 226 -4.60 -7.97 -0.66
C LEU A 226 -4.06 -9.26 -1.27
N PHE A 227 -2.79 -9.27 -1.67
CA PHE A 227 -2.14 -10.46 -2.21
C PHE A 227 -2.12 -11.61 -1.19
N LEU A 228 -1.71 -11.37 0.06
CA LEU A 228 -1.65 -12.40 1.10
C LEU A 228 -3.03 -12.98 1.44
N TYR A 229 -4.07 -12.15 1.51
CA TYR A 229 -5.43 -12.64 1.72
C TYR A 229 -5.96 -13.42 0.51
N MET A 230 -5.71 -12.97 -0.72
CA MET A 230 -6.05 -13.72 -1.92
C MET A 230 -5.28 -15.03 -2.01
N LEU A 231 -4.00 -15.03 -1.64
CA LEU A 231 -3.17 -16.24 -1.59
C LEU A 231 -3.76 -17.27 -0.61
N ARG A 232 -4.24 -16.82 0.55
CA ARG A 232 -4.90 -17.69 1.54
C ARG A 232 -6.24 -18.21 1.02
N ILE A 233 -7.08 -17.36 0.39
CA ILE A 233 -8.37 -17.77 -0.17
C ILE A 233 -8.19 -18.83 -1.26
N PHE A 234 -7.29 -18.61 -2.22
CA PHE A 234 -7.05 -19.57 -3.29
C PHE A 234 -6.29 -20.81 -2.81
N GLY A 235 -5.51 -20.70 -1.74
CA GLY A 235 -4.81 -21.83 -1.14
C GLY A 235 -5.71 -22.74 -0.32
N SER A 236 -6.78 -22.22 0.31
CA SER A 236 -7.74 -23.01 1.10
C SER A 236 -8.76 -23.77 0.25
N SER A 237 -8.85 -23.49 -1.05
CA SER A 237 -9.78 -24.15 -1.98
C SER A 237 -9.23 -25.47 -2.56
N ARG A 238 -8.18 -26.04 -1.97
CA ARG A 238 -7.59 -27.36 -2.30
C ARG A 238 -7.61 -28.29 -1.05
#